data_300a053d8d1a87be053e287c756c6be6
#
_entry.id   300a053d8d1a87be053e287c756c6be6
#
_cell.length_a   1.000
_cell.length_b   1.000
_cell.length_c   1.000
_cell.angle_alpha   90.00
_cell.angle_beta   90.00
_cell.angle_gamma   90.00
#
_symmetry.space_group_name_H-M   'P 1'
#
loop_
_entity.id
_entity.type
_entity.pdbx_description
1 polymer ?
#
loop_
_entity_poly.entity_id
_entity_poly.type
_entity_poly.pdbx_seq_one_letter_code
_entity_poly.pdbx_strand_id
1 'polypeptide(L)'
;MKLINCLSGGKTSSYIAANYKADYNVFSLVRTNDKKCLFPDAKIRQIVSDKLGIEFIGTLEDDMIIYTMLDLEQYVGNKIDWVTGKTFENVLNSAGTLPDPLRRFCTTQMKLVPMFKWWQRNINKPAKFNLGFRANEKRRAKRTLEKTNKNGLLEMKAIVGKRKTQNKWGIIEWQKPVFPLIKDNIFKDTIVEFWKNKPVRFAWMNNCVGCFHKHPLLIKKMHNKFPNKIEWFASKEKIKHEKDVWYKSKNLSFNDIIKWDNQTELFDDDFNECDSGYCGL
;
A
#
# COMPACT_ATOMS: atom_id res chain seq x y z
N MET A 1 -6.33 -18.24 17.62
CA MET A 1 -6.18 -17.72 16.26
C MET A 1 -5.13 -16.63 16.36
N LYS A 2 -4.04 -16.74 15.58
CA LYS A 2 -2.95 -15.75 15.56
C LYS A 2 -3.48 -14.38 15.15
N LEU A 3 -2.87 -13.31 15.66
CA LEU A 3 -3.21 -11.92 15.36
C LEU A 3 -2.07 -11.26 14.59
N ILE A 4 -2.40 -10.55 13.51
CA ILE A 4 -1.44 -9.92 12.59
C ILE A 4 -1.79 -8.44 12.44
N ASN A 5 -0.83 -7.56 12.64
CA ASN A 5 -0.94 -6.15 12.28
C ASN A 5 -0.53 -5.95 10.82
N CYS A 6 -1.44 -5.42 10.00
CA CYS A 6 -1.17 -5.07 8.61
C CYS A 6 -0.61 -3.65 8.52
N LEU A 7 0.65 -3.53 8.12
CA LEU A 7 1.34 -2.25 8.03
C LEU A 7 1.39 -1.73 6.59
N SER A 8 1.23 -0.43 6.43
CA SER A 8 1.25 0.26 5.14
C SER A 8 2.19 1.47 5.07
N GLY A 9 2.96 1.73 6.14
CA GLY A 9 3.83 2.91 6.24
C GLY A 9 3.12 4.20 6.66
N GLY A 10 1.81 4.16 6.91
CA GLY A 10 1.06 5.32 7.34
C GLY A 10 0.86 5.39 8.86
N LYS A 11 0.61 6.61 9.38
CA LYS A 11 0.39 6.87 10.81
C LYS A 11 -0.63 5.93 11.45
N THR A 12 -1.73 5.65 10.75
CA THR A 12 -2.83 4.80 11.27
C THR A 12 -2.40 3.35 11.49
N SER A 13 -1.74 2.72 10.52
CA SER A 13 -1.26 1.34 10.67
C SER A 13 -0.10 1.25 11.65
N SER A 14 0.76 2.26 11.71
CA SER A 14 1.85 2.37 12.68
C SER A 14 1.31 2.54 14.12
N TYR A 15 0.22 3.30 14.28
CA TYR A 15 -0.48 3.42 15.57
C TYR A 15 -1.00 2.06 16.07
N ILE A 16 -1.51 1.22 15.16
CA ILE A 16 -1.93 -0.14 15.52
C ILE A 16 -0.72 -0.95 16.01
N ALA A 17 0.41 -0.91 15.30
CA ALA A 17 1.61 -1.64 15.73
C ALA A 17 2.11 -1.20 17.10
N ALA A 18 2.00 0.09 17.42
CA ALA A 18 2.46 0.66 18.69
C ALA A 18 1.52 0.37 19.87
N ASN A 19 0.20 0.28 19.63
CA ASN A 19 -0.80 0.23 20.71
C ASN A 19 -1.57 -1.10 20.79
N TYR A 20 -1.48 -1.96 19.77
CA TYR A 20 -2.20 -3.22 19.72
C TYR A 20 -1.21 -4.38 19.54
N LYS A 21 -0.91 -5.05 20.64
CA LYS A 21 -0.02 -6.22 20.62
C LYS A 21 -0.57 -7.30 19.68
N ALA A 22 0.27 -7.79 18.79
CA ALA A 22 -0.05 -8.87 17.87
C ALA A 22 1.09 -9.90 17.84
N ASP A 23 0.80 -11.10 17.30
CA ASP A 23 1.83 -12.12 17.11
C ASP A 23 2.83 -11.72 16.02
N TYR A 24 2.37 -10.96 15.02
CA TYR A 24 3.18 -10.53 13.88
C TYR A 24 2.83 -9.11 13.43
N ASN A 25 3.84 -8.37 13.03
CA ASN A 25 3.72 -7.12 12.27
C ASN A 25 4.21 -7.38 10.86
N VAL A 26 3.36 -7.15 9.84
CA VAL A 26 3.71 -7.46 8.45
C VAL A 26 3.51 -6.25 7.56
N PHE A 27 4.54 -5.88 6.82
CA PHE A 27 4.56 -4.75 5.88
C PHE A 27 4.72 -5.23 4.44
N SER A 28 3.82 -4.82 3.56
CA SER A 28 3.89 -5.11 2.12
C SER A 28 4.48 -3.94 1.35
N LEU A 29 5.73 -4.10 0.89
CA LEU A 29 6.45 -3.10 0.11
C LEU A 29 6.07 -3.18 -1.38
N VAL A 30 5.70 -2.04 -1.96
CA VAL A 30 5.57 -1.86 -3.42
C VAL A 30 6.94 -1.47 -3.99
N ARG A 31 7.51 -2.30 -4.84
CA ARG A 31 8.84 -2.05 -5.43
C ARG A 31 8.83 -1.89 -6.94
N THR A 32 9.84 -1.21 -7.44
CA THR A 32 10.18 -1.09 -8.86
C THR A 32 11.62 -1.53 -9.09
N ASN A 33 11.93 -2.02 -10.29
CA ASN A 33 13.28 -2.32 -10.73
C ASN A 33 13.82 -1.25 -11.70
N ASP A 34 13.06 -0.18 -11.94
CA ASP A 34 13.51 0.90 -12.81
C ASP A 34 14.56 1.76 -12.07
N LYS A 35 15.77 1.80 -12.65
CA LYS A 35 16.90 2.56 -12.10
C LYS A 35 16.63 4.08 -12.03
N LYS A 36 15.69 4.62 -12.81
CA LYS A 36 15.26 6.02 -12.69
C LYS A 36 14.59 6.32 -11.36
N CYS A 37 14.03 5.28 -10.71
CA CYS A 37 13.40 5.37 -9.40
C CYS A 37 14.28 4.74 -8.31
N LEU A 38 15.60 4.76 -8.48
CA LEU A 38 16.56 4.24 -7.51
C LEU A 38 16.37 4.93 -6.16
N PHE A 39 16.25 4.12 -5.11
CA PHE A 39 16.21 4.64 -3.75
C PHE A 39 17.57 5.29 -3.40
N PRO A 40 17.61 6.53 -2.89
CA PRO A 40 18.85 7.32 -2.86
C PRO A 40 19.91 6.76 -1.91
N ASP A 41 19.53 6.24 -0.75
CA ASP A 41 20.45 5.75 0.28
C ASP A 41 20.87 4.30 0.02
N ALA A 42 22.14 4.09 -0.31
CA ALA A 42 22.69 2.75 -0.62
C ALA A 42 22.68 1.81 0.60
N LYS A 43 22.92 2.35 1.82
CA LYS A 43 22.90 1.53 3.05
C LYS A 43 21.49 1.04 3.35
N ILE A 44 20.51 1.93 3.21
CA ILE A 44 19.10 1.54 3.40
C ILE A 44 18.65 0.56 2.32
N ARG A 45 19.11 0.72 1.05
CA ARG A 45 18.82 -0.28 0.00
C ARG A 45 19.31 -1.66 0.39
N GLN A 46 20.52 -1.76 0.95
CA GLN A 46 21.07 -3.05 1.41
C GLN A 46 20.22 -3.61 2.55
N ILE A 47 19.89 -2.84 3.57
CA ILE A 47 19.04 -3.26 4.69
C ILE A 47 17.69 -3.79 4.19
N VAL A 48 17.05 -3.09 3.24
CA VAL A 48 15.77 -3.52 2.65
C VAL A 48 15.94 -4.80 1.84
N SER A 49 17.03 -4.92 1.08
CA SER A 49 17.34 -6.14 0.32
C SER A 49 17.48 -7.35 1.25
N ASP A 50 18.21 -7.19 2.36
CA ASP A 50 18.39 -8.25 3.36
C ASP A 50 17.06 -8.65 4.01
N LYS A 51 16.22 -7.67 4.37
CA LYS A 51 14.87 -7.92 4.93
C LYS A 51 13.94 -8.65 3.95
N LEU A 52 14.07 -8.40 2.66
CA LEU A 52 13.24 -9.00 1.61
C LEU A 52 13.81 -10.33 1.09
N GLY A 53 15.11 -10.59 1.29
CA GLY A 53 15.86 -11.70 0.67
C GLY A 53 16.00 -11.59 -0.84
N ILE A 54 15.88 -10.38 -1.40
CA ILE A 54 16.02 -10.07 -2.83
C ILE A 54 16.57 -8.66 -2.99
N GLU A 55 17.22 -8.37 -4.13
CA GLU A 55 17.70 -7.03 -4.43
C GLU A 55 16.55 -6.00 -4.45
N PHE A 56 16.73 -4.90 -3.73
CA PHE A 56 15.83 -3.76 -3.71
C PHE A 56 16.47 -2.59 -4.46
N ILE A 57 15.87 -2.18 -5.57
CA ILE A 57 16.30 -1.01 -6.35
C ILE A 57 15.59 0.25 -5.85
N GLY A 58 14.25 0.22 -5.79
CA GLY A 58 13.47 1.38 -5.36
C GLY A 58 11.98 1.09 -5.21
N THR A 59 11.25 2.14 -4.86
CA THR A 59 9.80 2.11 -4.67
C THR A 59 9.13 3.22 -5.46
N LEU A 60 7.88 2.99 -5.86
CA LEU A 60 7.00 4.03 -6.41
C LEU A 60 6.08 4.66 -5.34
N GLU A 61 6.28 4.32 -4.09
CA GLU A 61 5.73 5.03 -2.94
C GLU A 61 6.69 6.17 -2.52
N ASP A 62 6.29 7.01 -1.56
CA ASP A 62 7.21 7.99 -0.97
C ASP A 62 8.36 7.23 -0.26
N ASP A 63 9.60 7.61 -0.52
CA ASP A 63 10.78 6.95 0.07
C ASP A 63 10.77 6.98 1.59
N MET A 64 10.12 7.98 2.18
CA MET A 64 9.96 8.10 3.63
C MET A 64 9.22 6.91 4.25
N ILE A 65 8.38 6.19 3.50
CA ILE A 65 7.68 4.99 3.99
C ILE A 65 8.68 3.91 4.44
N ILE A 66 9.81 3.79 3.76
CA ILE A 66 10.88 2.85 4.15
C ILE A 66 11.47 3.25 5.49
N TYR A 67 11.83 4.53 5.64
CA TYR A 67 12.32 5.05 6.91
C TYR A 67 11.26 4.92 8.02
N THR A 68 9.99 5.18 7.71
CA THR A 68 8.88 4.97 8.66
C THR A 68 8.87 3.54 9.21
N MET A 69 9.05 2.55 8.35
CA MET A 69 9.00 1.15 8.77
C MET A 69 10.23 0.74 9.59
N LEU A 70 11.41 1.28 9.28
CA LEU A 70 12.62 1.05 10.05
C LEU A 70 12.55 1.73 11.42
N ASP A 71 12.12 3.00 11.46
CA ASP A 71 11.91 3.74 12.71
C ASP A 71 10.86 3.07 13.60
N LEU A 72 9.75 2.62 12.99
CA LEU A 72 8.67 1.93 13.70
C LEU A 72 9.15 0.62 14.33
N GLU A 73 9.92 -0.17 13.60
CA GLU A 73 10.48 -1.43 14.12
C GLU A 73 11.32 -1.20 15.37
N GLN A 74 12.16 -0.17 15.35
CA GLN A 74 12.95 0.24 16.51
C GLN A 74 12.05 0.76 17.67
N TYR A 75 11.08 1.60 17.32
CA TYR A 75 10.19 2.21 18.31
C TYR A 75 9.32 1.18 19.05
N VAL A 76 8.76 0.21 18.34
CA VAL A 76 7.91 -0.83 18.96
C VAL A 76 8.71 -1.97 19.57
N GLY A 77 10.01 -2.07 19.29
CA GLY A 77 10.88 -3.15 19.78
C GLY A 77 10.51 -4.55 19.29
N ASN A 78 9.71 -4.64 18.24
CA ASN A 78 9.24 -5.91 17.67
C ASN A 78 9.52 -5.95 16.18
N LYS A 79 9.98 -7.12 15.72
CA LYS A 79 10.27 -7.36 14.31
C LYS A 79 9.06 -7.07 13.43
N ILE A 80 9.34 -6.40 12.30
CA ILE A 80 8.41 -6.26 11.19
C ILE A 80 8.84 -7.21 10.08
N ASP A 81 7.96 -8.12 9.66
CA ASP A 81 8.19 -8.97 8.50
C ASP A 81 7.89 -8.18 7.23
N TRP A 82 8.91 -8.01 6.40
CA TRP A 82 8.79 -7.32 5.13
C TRP A 82 8.47 -8.31 4.03
N VAL A 83 7.42 -8.03 3.26
CA VAL A 83 7.01 -8.85 2.13
C VAL A 83 6.87 -8.00 0.88
N THR A 84 7.08 -8.62 -0.28
CA THR A 84 6.89 -7.96 -1.56
C THR A 84 6.40 -8.96 -2.61
N GLY A 85 5.66 -8.44 -3.59
CA GLY A 85 5.16 -9.21 -4.72
C GLY A 85 5.94 -8.97 -6.00
N LYS A 86 5.24 -9.06 -7.12
CA LYS A 86 5.76 -8.62 -8.42
C LYS A 86 6.15 -7.15 -8.37
N THR A 87 7.14 -6.74 -9.15
CA THR A 87 7.42 -5.32 -9.36
C THR A 87 6.27 -4.63 -10.07
N PHE A 88 6.20 -3.32 -9.96
CA PHE A 88 5.12 -2.56 -10.61
C PHE A 88 5.13 -2.77 -12.13
N GLU A 89 6.32 -2.79 -12.76
CA GLU A 89 6.49 -3.07 -14.20
C GLU A 89 5.88 -4.41 -14.60
N ASN A 90 6.18 -5.47 -13.82
CA ASN A 90 5.66 -6.81 -14.10
C ASN A 90 4.14 -6.87 -13.97
N VAL A 91 3.58 -6.10 -13.03
CA VAL A 91 2.12 -6.00 -12.86
C VAL A 91 1.49 -5.26 -14.02
N LEU A 92 2.08 -4.13 -14.47
CA LEU A 92 1.59 -3.37 -15.63
C LEU A 92 1.70 -4.16 -16.92
N ASN A 93 2.83 -4.83 -17.15
CA ASN A 93 3.03 -5.65 -18.34
C ASN A 93 1.98 -6.77 -18.43
N SER A 94 1.67 -7.40 -17.30
CA SER A 94 0.62 -8.43 -17.23
C SER A 94 -0.80 -7.86 -17.45
N ALA A 95 -1.06 -6.63 -17.01
CA ALA A 95 -2.37 -5.99 -17.14
C ALA A 95 -2.56 -5.21 -18.44
N GLY A 96 -1.47 -4.84 -19.11
CA GLY A 96 -1.47 -4.00 -20.32
C GLY A 96 -1.88 -2.55 -20.08
N THR A 97 -1.98 -2.09 -18.83
CA THR A 97 -2.52 -0.77 -18.48
C THR A 97 -2.11 -0.32 -17.09
N LEU A 98 -2.21 0.97 -16.80
CA LEU A 98 -2.15 1.49 -15.43
C LEU A 98 -3.40 1.08 -14.63
N PRO A 99 -3.28 0.94 -13.29
CA PRO A 99 -4.45 0.72 -12.44
C PRO A 99 -5.31 1.98 -12.38
N ASP A 100 -6.62 1.78 -12.27
CA ASP A 100 -7.63 2.82 -12.18
C ASP A 100 -8.65 2.49 -11.06
N PRO A 101 -9.63 3.38 -10.75
CA PRO A 101 -10.62 3.15 -9.70
C PRO A 101 -11.41 1.84 -9.86
N LEU A 102 -11.63 1.36 -11.08
CA LEU A 102 -12.36 0.13 -11.39
C LEU A 102 -11.45 -1.11 -11.38
N ARG A 103 -10.18 -0.94 -11.76
CA ARG A 103 -9.22 -2.04 -11.92
C ARG A 103 -8.04 -1.89 -10.96
N ARG A 104 -8.25 -2.25 -9.72
CA ARG A 104 -7.29 -2.13 -8.61
C ARG A 104 -6.35 -3.34 -8.47
N PHE A 105 -5.90 -3.90 -9.58
CA PHE A 105 -5.02 -5.07 -9.59
C PHE A 105 -3.68 -4.82 -8.89
N CYS A 106 -3.21 -3.56 -8.82
CA CYS A 106 -2.00 -3.18 -8.09
C CYS A 106 -2.08 -3.58 -6.61
N THR A 107 -3.18 -3.28 -5.91
CA THR A 107 -3.37 -3.67 -4.51
C THR A 107 -3.32 -5.19 -4.35
N THR A 108 -4.04 -5.91 -5.22
CA THR A 108 -4.08 -7.38 -5.15
C THR A 108 -2.70 -7.98 -5.38
N GLN A 109 -2.01 -7.62 -6.47
CA GLN A 109 -0.78 -8.26 -6.89
C GLN A 109 0.44 -7.87 -6.03
N MET A 110 0.49 -6.61 -5.57
CA MET A 110 1.66 -6.09 -4.86
C MET A 110 1.52 -6.07 -3.33
N LYS A 111 0.28 -6.15 -2.81
CA LYS A 111 0.05 -6.11 -1.35
C LYS A 111 -0.64 -7.37 -0.83
N LEU A 112 -1.80 -7.75 -1.39
CA LEU A 112 -2.57 -8.90 -0.90
C LEU A 112 -1.89 -10.25 -1.17
N VAL A 113 -1.45 -10.48 -2.39
CA VAL A 113 -0.79 -11.75 -2.76
C VAL A 113 0.49 -12.01 -1.95
N PRO A 114 1.42 -11.04 -1.78
CA PRO A 114 2.59 -11.28 -0.93
C PRO A 114 2.24 -11.51 0.54
N MET A 115 1.25 -10.80 1.09
CA MET A 115 0.75 -11.02 2.44
C MET A 115 0.16 -12.44 2.60
N PHE A 116 -0.65 -12.87 1.64
CA PHE A 116 -1.23 -14.20 1.61
C PHE A 116 -0.15 -15.29 1.53
N LYS A 117 0.87 -15.12 0.68
CA LYS A 117 2.01 -16.05 0.57
C LYS A 117 2.84 -16.12 1.85
N TRP A 118 3.03 -14.98 2.51
CA TRP A 118 3.68 -14.93 3.82
C TRP A 118 2.85 -15.70 4.86
N TRP A 119 1.54 -15.46 4.90
CA TRP A 119 0.63 -16.17 5.79
C TRP A 119 0.64 -17.70 5.54
N GLN A 120 0.62 -18.14 4.28
CA GLN A 120 0.70 -19.57 3.95
C GLN A 120 1.98 -20.23 4.48
N ARG A 121 3.11 -19.53 4.43
CA ARG A 121 4.41 -20.06 4.87
C ARG A 121 4.55 -20.08 6.39
N ASN A 122 4.01 -19.09 7.08
CA ASN A 122 4.27 -18.88 8.51
C ASN A 122 3.14 -19.35 9.42
N ILE A 123 1.90 -19.42 8.93
CA ILE A 123 0.72 -19.69 9.77
C ILE A 123 -0.13 -20.83 9.18
N ASN A 124 -0.51 -20.71 7.93
CA ASN A 124 -1.32 -21.69 7.16
C ASN A 124 -2.62 -22.16 7.86
N LYS A 125 -3.19 -21.33 8.72
CA LYS A 125 -4.48 -21.50 9.39
C LYS A 125 -5.18 -20.14 9.46
N PRO A 126 -6.53 -20.06 9.39
CA PRO A 126 -7.21 -18.77 9.50
C PRO A 126 -6.70 -17.94 10.67
N ALA A 127 -6.40 -16.67 10.40
CA ALA A 127 -5.82 -15.74 11.37
C ALA A 127 -6.59 -14.43 11.41
N LYS A 128 -6.52 -13.71 12.53
CA LYS A 128 -7.08 -12.36 12.69
C LYS A 128 -6.11 -11.34 12.13
N PHE A 129 -6.62 -10.34 11.41
CA PHE A 129 -5.82 -9.27 10.81
C PHE A 129 -6.37 -7.92 11.27
N ASN A 130 -5.57 -7.17 12.01
CA ASN A 130 -5.87 -5.80 12.37
C ASN A 130 -5.72 -4.89 11.16
N LEU A 131 -6.83 -4.31 10.74
CA LEU A 131 -6.90 -3.39 9.61
C LEU A 131 -7.01 -1.95 10.13
N GLY A 132 -6.22 -1.05 9.56
CA GLY A 132 -6.11 0.34 9.96
C GLY A 132 -7.29 1.20 9.49
N PHE A 133 -8.52 0.86 9.91
CA PHE A 133 -9.71 1.67 9.67
C PHE A 133 -10.07 2.43 10.93
N ARG A 134 -10.14 3.77 10.82
CA ARG A 134 -10.45 4.69 11.92
C ARG A 134 -11.93 4.67 12.27
N ALA A 135 -12.31 5.24 13.40
CA ALA A 135 -13.68 5.25 13.90
C ALA A 135 -14.72 5.82 12.91
N ASN A 136 -14.33 6.81 12.09
CA ASN A 136 -15.18 7.38 11.04
C ASN A 136 -15.25 6.54 9.75
N GLU A 137 -14.49 5.46 9.61
CA GLU A 137 -14.46 4.61 8.42
C GLU A 137 -15.38 3.37 8.53
N LYS A 138 -16.42 3.41 9.36
CA LYS A 138 -17.38 2.30 9.59
C LYS A 138 -17.98 1.73 8.29
N ARG A 139 -18.29 2.60 7.31
CA ARG A 139 -18.83 2.18 6.00
C ARG A 139 -17.83 1.30 5.24
N ARG A 140 -16.55 1.58 5.36
CA ARG A 140 -15.48 0.82 4.74
C ARG A 140 -15.29 -0.55 5.43
N ALA A 141 -15.34 -0.57 6.75
CA ALA A 141 -15.31 -1.81 7.52
C ALA A 141 -16.50 -2.71 7.14
N LYS A 142 -17.73 -2.15 7.06
CA LYS A 142 -18.92 -2.88 6.63
C LYS A 142 -18.73 -3.52 5.26
N ARG A 143 -18.25 -2.76 4.25
CA ARG A 143 -17.95 -3.30 2.92
C ARG A 143 -16.89 -4.41 2.92
N THR A 144 -15.97 -4.39 3.88
CA THR A 144 -14.97 -5.46 4.03
C THR A 144 -15.61 -6.71 4.63
N LEU A 145 -16.48 -6.56 5.62
CA LEU A 145 -17.24 -7.68 6.21
C LEU A 145 -18.20 -8.32 5.22
N GLU A 146 -18.84 -7.55 4.36
CA GLU A 146 -19.72 -8.06 3.29
C GLU A 146 -19.00 -8.99 2.29
N LYS A 147 -17.68 -8.93 2.22
CA LYS A 147 -16.86 -9.82 1.38
C LYS A 147 -16.44 -11.10 2.08
N THR A 148 -16.72 -11.24 3.37
CA THR A 148 -16.41 -12.46 4.11
C THR A 148 -17.42 -13.55 3.81
N ASN A 149 -16.98 -14.81 3.90
CA ASN A 149 -17.87 -15.95 3.80
C ASN A 149 -18.69 -16.16 5.10
N LYS A 150 -19.48 -17.24 5.14
CA LYS A 150 -20.31 -17.59 6.30
C LYS A 150 -19.53 -17.76 7.63
N ASN A 151 -18.23 -18.03 7.55
CA ASN A 151 -17.34 -18.16 8.70
C ASN A 151 -16.72 -16.81 9.14
N GLY A 152 -17.07 -15.70 8.47
CA GLY A 152 -16.49 -14.38 8.70
C GLY A 152 -15.05 -14.26 8.21
N LEU A 153 -14.66 -15.07 7.22
CA LEU A 153 -13.31 -15.11 6.65
C LEU A 153 -13.28 -14.58 5.22
N LEU A 154 -12.27 -13.81 4.90
CA LEU A 154 -11.93 -13.47 3.51
C LEU A 154 -11.24 -14.66 2.86
N GLU A 155 -11.49 -14.81 1.56
CA GLU A 155 -11.03 -15.93 0.76
C GLU A 155 -10.04 -15.44 -0.31
N MET A 156 -9.09 -16.32 -0.65
CA MET A 156 -8.14 -16.09 -1.74
C MET A 156 -8.15 -17.29 -2.70
N LYS A 157 -8.30 -17.01 -4.00
CA LYS A 157 -8.11 -18.02 -5.03
C LYS A 157 -6.60 -18.26 -5.22
N ALA A 158 -6.16 -19.47 -4.96
CA ALA A 158 -4.75 -19.85 -5.02
C ALA A 158 -4.56 -21.24 -5.60
N ILE A 159 -3.31 -21.57 -5.97
CA ILE A 159 -2.93 -22.91 -6.38
C ILE A 159 -2.86 -23.79 -5.15
N VAL A 160 -3.74 -24.78 -5.08
CA VAL A 160 -3.83 -25.75 -3.97
C VAL A 160 -3.15 -27.09 -4.30
N GLY A 161 -2.61 -27.25 -5.46
CA GLY A 161 -1.93 -28.47 -5.90
C GLY A 161 -1.69 -28.48 -7.42
N LYS A 162 -1.27 -29.64 -7.92
CA LYS A 162 -1.13 -29.91 -9.35
C LYS A 162 -1.99 -31.10 -9.75
N ARG A 163 -2.54 -31.06 -10.95
CA ARG A 163 -3.16 -32.22 -11.61
C ARG A 163 -2.35 -32.48 -12.89
N LYS A 164 -1.50 -33.50 -12.88
CA LYS A 164 -0.45 -33.71 -13.91
C LYS A 164 0.42 -32.43 -14.00
N THR A 165 0.47 -31.81 -15.19
CA THR A 165 1.21 -30.55 -15.47
C THR A 165 0.42 -29.29 -15.18
N GLN A 166 -0.90 -29.37 -14.93
CA GLN A 166 -1.77 -28.21 -14.74
C GLN A 166 -1.91 -27.83 -13.26
N ASN A 167 -1.98 -26.53 -12.98
CA ASN A 167 -2.23 -26.01 -11.64
C ASN A 167 -3.71 -26.28 -11.25
N LYS A 168 -3.89 -26.89 -10.09
CA LYS A 168 -5.22 -27.02 -9.44
C LYS A 168 -5.46 -25.76 -8.63
N TRP A 169 -6.48 -25.01 -9.01
CA TRP A 169 -6.93 -23.83 -8.29
C TRP A 169 -7.97 -24.18 -7.24
N GLY A 170 -7.92 -23.54 -6.10
CA GLY A 170 -8.89 -23.66 -5.01
C GLY A 170 -9.09 -22.34 -4.30
N ILE A 171 -10.09 -22.30 -3.44
CA ILE A 171 -10.40 -21.16 -2.57
C ILE A 171 -9.87 -21.50 -1.19
N ILE A 172 -9.10 -20.59 -0.60
CA ILE A 172 -8.50 -20.74 0.72
C ILE A 172 -9.03 -19.64 1.65
N GLU A 173 -9.64 -20.06 2.74
CA GLU A 173 -10.02 -19.18 3.84
C GLU A 173 -8.77 -18.79 4.63
N TRP A 174 -8.53 -17.49 4.85
CA TRP A 174 -7.29 -17.08 5.48
C TRP A 174 -7.39 -15.94 6.49
N GLN A 175 -8.13 -14.88 6.16
CA GLN A 175 -8.12 -13.63 6.89
C GLN A 175 -9.46 -13.37 7.57
N LYS A 176 -9.45 -13.24 8.90
CA LYS A 176 -10.55 -12.67 9.68
C LYS A 176 -10.27 -11.18 9.91
N PRO A 177 -10.97 -10.25 9.25
CA PRO A 177 -10.73 -8.84 9.45
C PRO A 177 -11.15 -8.40 10.85
N VAL A 178 -10.30 -7.57 11.49
CA VAL A 178 -10.54 -6.95 12.79
C VAL A 178 -10.28 -5.46 12.68
N PHE A 179 -11.10 -4.63 13.30
CA PHE A 179 -11.05 -3.17 13.24
C PHE A 179 -10.87 -2.57 14.64
N PRO A 180 -9.67 -2.66 15.23
CA PRO A 180 -9.46 -2.25 16.61
C PRO A 180 -9.75 -0.76 16.83
N LEU A 181 -9.37 0.10 15.87
CA LEU A 181 -9.59 1.55 16.01
C LEU A 181 -11.08 1.94 15.96
N ILE A 182 -11.90 1.19 15.21
CA ILE A 182 -13.36 1.41 15.22
C ILE A 182 -13.95 0.97 16.55
N LYS A 183 -13.49 -0.18 17.08
CA LYS A 183 -13.93 -0.70 18.38
C LYS A 183 -13.62 0.29 19.50
N ASP A 184 -12.42 0.85 19.50
CA ASP A 184 -11.94 1.74 20.57
C ASP A 184 -12.19 3.22 20.28
N ASN A 185 -12.97 3.52 19.23
CA ASN A 185 -13.40 4.87 18.85
C ASN A 185 -12.23 5.83 18.59
N ILE A 186 -11.15 5.35 17.95
CA ILE A 186 -9.94 6.12 17.64
C ILE A 186 -10.10 6.85 16.30
N PHE A 187 -9.95 8.17 16.34
CA PHE A 187 -10.04 9.08 15.20
C PHE A 187 -8.65 9.52 14.70
N LYS A 188 -8.62 10.27 13.60
CA LYS A 188 -7.42 10.80 12.99
C LYS A 188 -6.61 11.67 13.96
N ASP A 189 -7.28 12.57 14.65
CA ASP A 189 -6.64 13.55 15.55
C ASP A 189 -5.91 12.86 16.70
N THR A 190 -6.52 11.83 17.29
CA THR A 190 -5.87 10.99 18.31
C THR A 190 -4.56 10.37 17.79
N ILE A 191 -4.58 9.88 16.55
CA ILE A 191 -3.41 9.26 15.92
C ILE A 191 -2.33 10.30 15.61
N VAL A 192 -2.73 11.47 15.12
CA VAL A 192 -1.79 12.57 14.80
C VAL A 192 -1.12 13.07 16.08
N GLU A 193 -1.89 13.33 17.13
CA GLU A 193 -1.36 13.78 18.41
C GLU A 193 -0.43 12.74 19.05
N PHE A 194 -0.79 11.44 18.98
CA PHE A 194 0.08 10.36 19.45
C PHE A 194 1.48 10.40 18.82
N TRP A 195 1.54 10.67 17.49
CA TRP A 195 2.81 10.64 16.76
C TRP A 195 3.62 11.94 16.83
N LYS A 196 3.05 13.04 17.30
CA LYS A 196 3.63 14.39 17.27
C LYS A 196 5.04 14.46 17.85
N ASN A 197 5.27 13.75 18.98
CA ASN A 197 6.53 13.77 19.72
C ASN A 197 7.22 12.40 19.76
N LYS A 198 6.94 11.52 18.78
CA LYS A 198 7.56 10.20 18.73
C LYS A 198 8.67 10.15 17.68
N PRO A 199 9.75 9.37 17.90
CA PRO A 199 10.91 9.30 17.01
C PRO A 199 10.62 8.40 15.78
N VAL A 200 9.47 8.58 15.13
CA VAL A 200 9.08 7.86 13.92
C VAL A 200 8.74 8.89 12.85
N ARG A 201 9.49 8.86 11.76
CA ARG A 201 9.28 9.73 10.60
C ARG A 201 8.11 9.21 9.76
N PHE A 202 7.33 10.11 9.18
CA PHE A 202 6.22 9.74 8.31
C PHE A 202 6.30 10.44 6.97
N ALA A 203 5.90 9.73 5.92
CA ALA A 203 5.70 10.32 4.61
C ALA A 203 4.63 11.42 4.67
N TRP A 204 4.85 12.48 3.90
CA TRP A 204 3.83 13.53 3.74
C TRP A 204 2.52 12.96 3.16
N MET A 205 2.64 12.03 2.20
CA MET A 205 1.49 11.30 1.65
C MET A 205 1.80 9.82 1.52
N ASN A 206 0.89 9.00 2.01
CA ASN A 206 0.95 7.57 1.84
C ASN A 206 0.58 7.15 0.41
N ASN A 207 0.84 5.89 0.08
CA ASN A 207 0.58 5.26 -1.20
C ASN A 207 1.57 5.66 -2.30
N CYS A 208 1.43 5.00 -3.45
CA CYS A 208 2.23 5.32 -4.62
C CYS A 208 2.12 6.81 -4.96
N VAL A 209 3.22 7.42 -5.35
CA VAL A 209 3.25 8.86 -5.67
C VAL A 209 2.27 9.20 -6.80
N GLY A 210 2.17 8.35 -7.83
CA GLY A 210 1.22 8.44 -8.94
C GLY A 210 -0.10 7.68 -8.71
N CYS A 211 -0.57 7.54 -7.47
CA CYS A 211 -1.80 6.81 -7.19
C CYS A 211 -3.02 7.53 -7.76
N PHE A 212 -3.84 6.82 -8.55
CA PHE A 212 -5.07 7.34 -9.16
C PHE A 212 -6.12 7.85 -8.15
N HIS A 213 -5.97 7.53 -6.87
CA HIS A 213 -6.83 8.07 -5.81
C HIS A 213 -6.44 9.49 -5.38
N LYS A 214 -5.23 9.94 -5.70
CA LYS A 214 -4.80 11.31 -5.39
C LYS A 214 -5.53 12.33 -6.27
N HIS A 215 -5.79 13.50 -5.71
CA HIS A 215 -6.26 14.64 -6.50
C HIS A 215 -5.17 15.07 -7.50
N PRO A 216 -5.50 15.57 -8.71
CA PRO A 216 -4.48 16.02 -9.68
C PRO A 216 -3.47 17.01 -9.12
N LEU A 217 -3.90 17.98 -8.30
CA LEU A 217 -3.00 18.92 -7.62
C LEU A 217 -1.98 18.21 -6.72
N LEU A 218 -2.39 17.14 -6.03
CA LEU A 218 -1.47 16.34 -5.24
C LEU A 218 -0.47 15.57 -6.10
N ILE A 219 -0.86 15.13 -7.30
CA ILE A 219 0.08 14.55 -8.27
C ILE A 219 1.09 15.60 -8.71
N LYS A 220 0.67 16.85 -8.95
CA LYS A 220 1.60 17.95 -9.26
C LYS A 220 2.59 18.20 -8.12
N LYS A 221 2.11 18.27 -6.88
CA LYS A 221 2.98 18.39 -5.70
C LYS A 221 3.93 17.19 -5.56
N MET A 222 3.46 15.97 -5.85
CA MET A 222 4.31 14.79 -5.88
C MET A 222 5.35 14.85 -6.99
N HIS A 223 5.02 15.41 -8.18
CA HIS A 223 5.99 15.62 -9.22
C HIS A 223 7.10 16.57 -8.79
N ASN A 224 6.77 17.68 -8.12
CA ASN A 224 7.78 18.62 -7.62
C ASN A 224 8.74 17.95 -6.61
N LYS A 225 8.26 16.99 -5.82
CA LYS A 225 9.06 16.26 -4.81
C LYS A 225 9.77 15.04 -5.39
N PHE A 226 9.13 14.32 -6.31
CA PHE A 226 9.59 13.05 -6.88
C PHE A 226 9.41 13.04 -8.41
N PRO A 227 10.10 13.91 -9.15
CA PRO A 227 9.88 14.05 -10.59
C PRO A 227 10.06 12.71 -11.33
N ASN A 228 11.14 12.00 -11.09
CA ASN A 228 11.44 10.72 -11.77
C ASN A 228 10.33 9.68 -11.57
N LYS A 229 9.69 9.65 -10.39
CA LYS A 229 8.62 8.68 -10.11
C LYS A 229 7.32 9.04 -10.83
N ILE A 230 6.95 10.33 -10.89
CA ILE A 230 5.76 10.77 -11.64
C ILE A 230 6.00 10.61 -13.14
N GLU A 231 7.17 10.98 -13.65
CA GLU A 231 7.57 10.75 -15.04
C GLU A 231 7.55 9.26 -15.39
N TRP A 232 7.92 8.39 -14.44
CA TRP A 232 7.76 6.95 -14.62
C TRP A 232 6.29 6.58 -14.88
N PHE A 233 5.33 7.07 -14.07
CA PHE A 233 3.90 6.85 -14.31
C PHE A 233 3.46 7.42 -15.65
N ALA A 234 3.88 8.63 -16.01
CA ALA A 234 3.59 9.25 -17.29
C ALA A 234 4.09 8.39 -18.47
N SER A 235 5.30 7.81 -18.35
CA SER A 235 5.87 6.94 -19.38
C SER A 235 5.11 5.62 -19.59
N LYS A 236 4.27 5.23 -18.62
CA LYS A 236 3.43 4.02 -18.68
C LYS A 236 2.00 4.30 -19.12
N GLU A 237 1.63 5.55 -19.35
CA GLU A 237 0.35 5.89 -19.95
C GLU A 237 0.31 5.38 -21.39
N LYS A 238 -0.73 4.62 -21.72
CA LYS A 238 -1.01 4.17 -23.08
C LYS A 238 -2.29 4.82 -23.56
N ILE A 239 -2.20 5.49 -24.68
CA ILE A 239 -3.37 5.98 -25.40
C ILE A 239 -3.94 4.78 -26.15
N LYS A 240 -5.09 4.27 -25.74
CA LYS A 240 -5.73 3.10 -26.38
C LYS A 240 -6.48 3.47 -27.66
N HIS A 241 -7.07 4.64 -27.70
CA HIS A 241 -7.66 5.33 -28.84
C HIS A 241 -7.39 6.79 -28.60
N GLU A 242 -7.52 7.66 -29.59
CA GLU A 242 -7.24 9.11 -29.46
C GLU A 242 -7.90 9.83 -28.25
N LYS A 243 -8.78 9.14 -27.53
CA LYS A 243 -9.57 9.63 -26.38
C LYS A 243 -9.29 8.93 -25.03
N ASP A 244 -8.46 7.92 -24.96
CA ASP A 244 -8.24 7.13 -23.73
C ASP A 244 -6.96 7.54 -23.03
N VAL A 245 -7.06 8.47 -22.11
CA VAL A 245 -5.99 8.92 -21.23
C VAL A 245 -6.17 8.34 -19.84
N TRP A 246 -5.11 7.82 -19.26
CA TRP A 246 -5.11 6.85 -18.15
C TRP A 246 -5.27 7.41 -16.74
N TYR A 247 -5.23 8.72 -16.55
CA TYR A 247 -5.37 9.28 -15.23
C TYR A 247 -6.82 9.73 -14.98
N LYS A 248 -7.52 9.09 -14.02
CA LYS A 248 -8.85 9.43 -13.46
C LYS A 248 -9.99 9.76 -14.42
N SER A 249 -9.75 10.42 -15.51
CA SER A 249 -10.73 10.79 -16.53
C SER A 249 -10.12 10.69 -17.91
N LYS A 250 -10.96 10.53 -18.92
CA LYS A 250 -10.55 10.39 -20.32
C LYS A 250 -9.78 11.58 -20.89
N ASN A 251 -9.73 12.69 -20.14
CA ASN A 251 -9.21 13.96 -20.63
C ASN A 251 -8.05 14.51 -19.79
N LEU A 252 -7.44 13.73 -18.90
CA LEU A 252 -6.35 14.20 -18.05
C LEU A 252 -5.27 13.13 -17.90
N SER A 253 -4.08 13.40 -18.44
CA SER A 253 -2.90 12.56 -18.33
C SER A 253 -1.94 13.06 -17.23
N PHE A 254 -0.97 12.21 -16.84
CA PHE A 254 0.14 12.66 -16.00
C PHE A 254 0.95 13.75 -16.69
N ASN A 255 1.15 13.65 -18.03
CA ASN A 255 1.85 14.67 -18.81
C ASN A 255 1.13 16.02 -18.78
N ASP A 256 -0.21 16.04 -18.79
CA ASP A 256 -0.97 17.29 -18.67
C ASP A 256 -0.77 17.91 -17.29
N ILE A 257 -0.84 17.09 -16.23
CA ILE A 257 -0.64 17.56 -14.85
C ILE A 257 0.78 18.08 -14.63
N ILE A 258 1.80 17.43 -15.21
CA ILE A 258 3.19 17.86 -15.10
C ILE A 258 3.37 19.28 -15.65
N LYS A 259 2.66 19.62 -16.73
CA LYS A 259 2.74 20.93 -17.40
C LYS A 259 1.98 22.06 -16.70
N TRP A 260 1.17 21.75 -15.68
CA TRP A 260 0.43 22.80 -14.97
C TRP A 260 1.37 23.78 -14.29
N ASP A 261 1.05 25.07 -14.37
CA ASP A 261 1.73 26.10 -13.60
C ASP A 261 1.42 25.99 -12.11
N ASN A 262 2.38 26.40 -11.28
CA ASN A 262 2.30 26.29 -9.82
C ASN A 262 1.36 27.34 -9.19
N GLN A 263 0.13 27.47 -9.61
CA GLN A 263 -0.91 28.26 -8.89
C GLN A 263 -1.42 27.46 -7.67
N THR A 264 -0.54 27.05 -6.76
CA THR A 264 -0.88 26.04 -5.76
C THR A 264 -0.92 26.56 -4.32
N GLU A 265 -0.72 27.85 -4.07
CA GLU A 265 -0.56 28.35 -2.71
C GLU A 265 -1.86 28.56 -1.91
N LEU A 266 -3.03 28.50 -2.54
CA LEU A 266 -4.33 28.81 -1.89
C LEU A 266 -4.95 27.67 -1.06
N PHE A 267 -4.39 26.43 -1.08
CA PHE A 267 -5.03 25.25 -0.46
C PHE A 267 -4.08 24.30 0.24
N ASP A 268 -3.06 24.79 0.92
CA ASP A 268 -1.96 23.95 1.40
C ASP A 268 -2.31 23.08 2.63
N ASP A 269 -3.28 23.45 3.44
CA ASP A 269 -3.51 22.80 4.73
C ASP A 269 -4.57 21.68 4.72
N ASP A 270 -5.50 21.67 3.77
CA ASP A 270 -6.62 20.71 3.77
C ASP A 270 -6.34 19.38 3.05
N PHE A 271 -5.24 19.27 2.31
CA PHE A 271 -4.91 18.06 1.54
C PHE A 271 -3.98 17.08 2.27
N ASN A 272 -3.73 17.28 3.55
CA ASN A 272 -2.66 16.63 4.31
C ASN A 272 -2.77 15.12 4.51
N GLU A 273 -3.77 14.45 3.98
CA GLU A 273 -3.76 12.97 3.88
C GLU A 273 -4.61 12.51 2.69
N CYS A 274 -4.14 11.49 2.00
CA CYS A 274 -4.98 10.70 1.12
C CYS A 274 -6.01 9.96 1.99
N ASP A 275 -7.07 10.65 2.37
CA ASP A 275 -8.19 10.14 3.18
C ASP A 275 -9.00 9.07 2.44
N SER A 276 -8.66 8.81 1.17
CA SER A 276 -9.32 7.78 0.40
C SER A 276 -9.18 6.38 0.98
N GLY A 277 -8.35 6.20 2.03
CA GLY A 277 -8.29 4.97 2.83
C GLY A 277 -8.17 3.67 2.04
N TYR A 278 -7.89 3.74 0.75
CA TYR A 278 -8.01 2.64 -0.19
C TYR A 278 -6.75 1.76 -0.29
N CYS A 279 -5.73 2.03 0.48
CA CYS A 279 -4.49 1.25 0.46
C CYS A 279 -4.29 0.29 1.63
N GLY A 280 -5.26 0.16 2.50
CA GLY A 280 -5.36 -1.01 3.36
C GLY A 280 -6.29 -2.00 2.69
N LEU A 281 -5.89 -3.22 2.62
CA LEU A 281 -6.56 -4.43 2.13
C LEU A 281 -8.03 -4.31 1.75
#